data_2d06c48b48b25162ab30e3fb7f9aca5b
#
_entry.id   2d06c48b48b25162ab30e3fb7f9aca5b
#
_cell.length_a   1.000
_cell.length_b   1.000
_cell.length_c   1.000
_cell.angle_alpha   90.00
_cell.angle_beta   90.00
_cell.angle_gamma   90.00
#
_symmetry.space_group_name_H-M   'P 1'
#
loop_
_entity.id
_entity.type
_entity.pdbx_description
1 polymer ?
#
loop_
_entity_poly.entity_id
_entity_poly.type
_entity_poly.pdbx_seq_one_letter_code
_entity_poly.pdbx_strand_id
1 'polypeptide(L)'
;MEIRNVLIVGLGLLGGSLGLALAGKGYRRIAWSRRAVTRDLARRLSVADEVADDLDAALAQADLTILCLPVPVISDFFARCRKSCRPGTVITDIGSVKGVIMDAAAKDLAGSGLRFVGSHPMAGTEKSGLENAFATLYDNADGFLVPCGDAEADDAVEAFWRRVGLKITRIDAASHDDLVAHTSHVLHVVASALALVILEGRTPDETALRFAGCATGFRDTSRISSSNPAMWREIVENNRPAVLNAMRGFDRFYEEYREIIESGDFDRFEALFAEGKRLRDSWTAYKGKRK
;
A
#
# COMPACT_ATOMS: atom_id res chain seq x y z
N MET A 1 4.71 24.08 -10.23
CA MET A 1 3.76 23.52 -11.25
C MET A 1 2.34 23.56 -10.71
N GLU A 2 1.35 23.96 -11.54
CA GLU A 2 -0.06 23.96 -11.14
C GLU A 2 -0.75 22.68 -11.64
N ILE A 3 -1.33 21.90 -10.72
CA ILE A 3 -2.14 20.71 -11.02
C ILE A 3 -3.62 21.12 -10.98
N ARG A 4 -4.32 21.02 -12.10
CA ARG A 4 -5.76 21.29 -12.24
C ARG A 4 -6.54 20.04 -12.59
N ASN A 5 -6.04 19.23 -13.54
CA ASN A 5 -6.67 18.00 -14.01
C ASN A 5 -5.96 16.79 -13.42
N VAL A 6 -6.67 16.04 -12.60
CA VAL A 6 -6.16 14.80 -11.95
C VAL A 6 -6.84 13.60 -12.57
N LEU A 7 -6.06 12.71 -13.18
CA LEU A 7 -6.54 11.44 -13.70
C LEU A 7 -6.22 10.30 -12.73
N ILE A 8 -7.26 9.57 -12.32
CA ILE A 8 -7.14 8.36 -11.50
C ILE A 8 -7.32 7.15 -12.41
N VAL A 9 -6.26 6.36 -12.57
CA VAL A 9 -6.24 5.14 -13.37
C VAL A 9 -6.35 3.93 -12.46
N GLY A 10 -7.47 3.22 -12.54
CA GLY A 10 -7.77 2.08 -11.67
C GLY A 10 -8.72 2.45 -10.53
N LEU A 11 -9.94 1.88 -10.58
CA LEU A 11 -11.03 2.18 -9.67
C LEU A 11 -11.38 0.94 -8.83
N GLY A 12 -10.47 0.61 -7.90
CA GLY A 12 -10.72 -0.28 -6.79
C GLY A 12 -11.07 0.51 -5.52
N LEU A 13 -10.86 -0.10 -4.34
CA LEU A 13 -11.03 0.57 -3.06
C LEU A 13 -10.21 1.87 -2.99
N LEU A 14 -8.90 1.80 -3.26
CA LEU A 14 -8.00 2.95 -3.13
C LEU A 14 -8.29 4.05 -4.16
N GLY A 15 -8.34 3.70 -5.46
CA GLY A 15 -8.60 4.70 -6.50
C GLY A 15 -9.99 5.32 -6.41
N GLY A 16 -11.01 4.54 -6.03
CA GLY A 16 -12.35 5.05 -5.77
C GLY A 16 -12.39 5.99 -4.57
N SER A 17 -11.75 5.60 -3.46
CA SER A 17 -11.65 6.44 -2.27
C SER A 17 -10.89 7.75 -2.54
N LEU A 18 -9.84 7.69 -3.37
CA LEU A 18 -9.11 8.89 -3.79
C LEU A 18 -10.02 9.85 -4.56
N GLY A 19 -10.79 9.33 -5.52
CA GLY A 19 -11.74 10.13 -6.26
C GLY A 19 -12.77 10.83 -5.37
N LEU A 20 -13.30 10.11 -4.38
CA LEU A 20 -14.22 10.67 -3.39
C LEU A 20 -13.55 11.70 -2.48
N ALA A 21 -12.33 11.42 -2.00
CA ALA A 21 -11.56 12.31 -1.13
C ALA A 21 -11.17 13.63 -1.79
N LEU A 22 -11.05 13.67 -3.11
CA LEU A 22 -10.72 14.86 -3.88
C LEU A 22 -11.93 15.77 -4.16
N ALA A 23 -13.16 15.35 -3.83
CA ALA A 23 -14.36 16.17 -4.04
C ALA A 23 -14.24 17.51 -3.32
N GLY A 24 -14.48 18.62 -4.03
CA GLY A 24 -14.40 19.97 -3.47
C GLY A 24 -12.99 20.49 -3.17
N LYS A 25 -11.93 19.75 -3.50
CA LYS A 25 -10.54 20.17 -3.23
C LYS A 25 -9.89 21.00 -4.35
N GLY A 26 -10.67 21.46 -5.33
CA GLY A 26 -10.20 22.38 -6.38
C GLY A 26 -9.54 21.70 -7.58
N TYR A 27 -9.67 20.39 -7.72
CA TYR A 27 -9.23 19.63 -8.88
C TYR A 27 -10.42 19.23 -9.76
N ARG A 28 -10.23 19.22 -11.09
CA ARG A 28 -11.09 18.46 -11.99
C ARG A 28 -10.63 17.02 -11.95
N ARG A 29 -11.51 16.16 -11.45
CA ARG A 29 -11.25 14.73 -11.27
C ARG A 29 -11.70 13.96 -12.49
N ILE A 30 -10.76 13.27 -13.14
CA ILE A 30 -11.02 12.36 -14.24
C ILE A 30 -10.71 10.96 -13.73
N ALA A 31 -11.56 9.99 -14.00
CA ALA A 31 -11.36 8.61 -13.55
C ALA A 31 -11.50 7.65 -14.71
N TRP A 32 -10.69 6.60 -14.71
CA TRP A 32 -10.77 5.54 -15.69
C TRP A 32 -10.54 4.16 -15.08
N SER A 33 -11.28 3.18 -15.59
CA SER A 33 -11.07 1.76 -15.28
C SER A 33 -11.24 0.93 -16.56
N ARG A 34 -10.48 -0.17 -16.65
CA ARG A 34 -10.53 -1.09 -17.79
C ARG A 34 -11.93 -1.67 -18.00
N ARG A 35 -12.61 -2.05 -16.90
CA ARG A 35 -13.93 -2.69 -16.95
C ARG A 35 -15.03 -1.63 -17.08
N ALA A 36 -15.89 -1.75 -18.10
CA ALA A 36 -17.04 -0.86 -18.31
C ALA A 36 -17.97 -0.85 -17.08
N VAL A 37 -18.28 -2.01 -16.52
CA VAL A 37 -19.13 -2.13 -15.33
C VAL A 37 -18.60 -1.33 -14.13
N THR A 38 -17.26 -1.24 -13.98
CA THR A 38 -16.63 -0.42 -12.93
C THR A 38 -16.76 1.08 -13.25
N ARG A 39 -16.64 1.47 -14.52
CA ARG A 39 -16.88 2.86 -14.93
C ARG A 39 -18.32 3.29 -14.69
N ASP A 40 -19.29 2.42 -15.01
CA ASP A 40 -20.71 2.70 -14.76
C ASP A 40 -21.02 2.82 -13.25
N LEU A 41 -20.40 1.98 -12.43
CA LEU A 41 -20.51 2.12 -10.98
C LEU A 41 -19.87 3.43 -10.49
N ALA A 42 -18.71 3.81 -11.03
CA ALA A 42 -18.04 5.07 -10.68
C ALA A 42 -18.88 6.30 -11.00
N ARG A 43 -19.60 6.28 -12.13
CA ARG A 43 -20.57 7.34 -12.49
C ARG A 43 -21.70 7.42 -11.47
N ARG A 44 -22.29 6.28 -11.11
CA ARG A 44 -23.39 6.23 -10.12
C ARG A 44 -22.95 6.71 -8.72
N LEU A 45 -21.71 6.40 -8.34
CA LEU A 45 -21.16 6.81 -7.04
C LEU A 45 -20.55 8.21 -7.06
N SER A 46 -20.57 8.91 -8.20
CA SER A 46 -19.97 10.26 -8.36
C SER A 46 -18.49 10.32 -7.91
N VAL A 47 -17.72 9.27 -8.24
CA VAL A 47 -16.32 9.14 -7.83
C VAL A 47 -15.44 10.25 -8.41
N ALA A 48 -15.79 10.75 -9.59
CA ALA A 48 -15.07 11.81 -10.29
C ALA A 48 -16.05 12.75 -11.02
N ASP A 49 -15.57 13.89 -11.47
CA ASP A 49 -16.34 14.85 -12.27
C ASP A 49 -16.56 14.31 -13.68
N GLU A 50 -15.61 13.49 -14.16
CA GLU A 50 -15.67 12.78 -15.43
C GLU A 50 -15.20 11.34 -15.26
N VAL A 51 -15.97 10.37 -15.76
CA VAL A 51 -15.52 8.99 -15.91
C VAL A 51 -15.31 8.72 -17.40
N ALA A 52 -14.05 8.74 -17.81
CA ALA A 52 -13.65 8.64 -19.19
C ALA A 52 -13.84 7.20 -19.74
N ASP A 53 -14.29 7.07 -20.98
CA ASP A 53 -14.31 5.82 -21.72
C ASP A 53 -13.04 5.63 -22.55
N ASP A 54 -12.46 6.72 -23.06
CA ASP A 54 -11.18 6.73 -23.77
C ASP A 54 -10.05 7.11 -22.83
N LEU A 55 -9.16 6.16 -22.56
CA LEU A 55 -8.00 6.34 -21.69
C LEU A 55 -6.96 7.28 -22.31
N ASP A 56 -6.70 7.20 -23.60
CA ASP A 56 -5.67 8.01 -24.23
C ASP A 56 -6.07 9.49 -24.26
N ALA A 57 -7.34 9.78 -24.52
CA ALA A 57 -7.88 11.11 -24.39
C ALA A 57 -7.82 11.65 -22.94
N ALA A 58 -8.06 10.79 -21.94
CA ALA A 58 -7.94 11.16 -20.54
C ALA A 58 -6.49 11.44 -20.12
N LEU A 59 -5.53 10.60 -20.55
CA LEU A 59 -4.10 10.81 -20.32
C LEU A 59 -3.59 12.12 -20.93
N ALA A 60 -4.06 12.46 -22.14
CA ALA A 60 -3.68 13.70 -22.82
C ALA A 60 -4.16 14.98 -22.13
N GLN A 61 -5.18 14.90 -21.27
CA GLN A 61 -5.74 16.04 -20.54
C GLN A 61 -5.14 16.24 -19.15
N ALA A 62 -4.53 15.18 -18.57
CA ALA A 62 -4.09 15.18 -17.19
C ALA A 62 -2.83 16.04 -16.97
N ASP A 63 -2.80 16.77 -15.87
CA ASP A 63 -1.59 17.41 -15.32
C ASP A 63 -0.90 16.44 -14.35
N LEU A 64 -1.70 15.68 -13.57
CA LEU A 64 -1.26 14.60 -12.69
C LEU A 64 -2.03 13.32 -13.01
N THR A 65 -1.31 12.23 -13.28
CA THR A 65 -1.88 10.89 -13.46
C THR A 65 -1.50 10.00 -12.27
N ILE A 66 -2.49 9.39 -11.62
CA ILE A 66 -2.29 8.51 -10.46
C ILE A 66 -2.61 7.08 -10.83
N LEU A 67 -1.62 6.21 -10.77
CA LEU A 67 -1.74 4.79 -11.12
C LEU A 67 -2.16 3.96 -9.89
N CYS A 68 -3.47 3.73 -9.76
CA CYS A 68 -4.07 2.89 -8.72
C CYS A 68 -4.22 1.44 -9.21
N LEU A 69 -3.11 0.83 -9.60
CA LEU A 69 -3.01 -0.46 -10.27
C LEU A 69 -2.13 -1.44 -9.48
N PRO A 70 -2.22 -2.75 -9.73
CA PRO A 70 -1.24 -3.72 -9.23
C PRO A 70 0.19 -3.38 -9.65
N VAL A 71 1.19 -3.71 -8.82
CA VAL A 71 2.60 -3.33 -9.03
C VAL A 71 3.13 -3.71 -10.41
N PRO A 72 2.96 -4.94 -10.93
CA PRO A 72 3.44 -5.29 -12.26
C PRO A 72 2.75 -4.48 -13.37
N VAL A 73 1.46 -4.18 -13.18
CA VAL A 73 0.68 -3.41 -14.17
C VAL A 73 1.11 -1.96 -14.21
N ILE A 74 1.54 -1.37 -13.08
CA ILE A 74 2.09 0.00 -13.04
C ILE A 74 3.31 0.10 -13.96
N SER A 75 4.25 -0.82 -13.83
CA SER A 75 5.47 -0.83 -14.65
C SER A 75 5.15 -0.93 -16.15
N ASP A 76 4.26 -1.83 -16.53
CA ASP A 76 3.84 -1.99 -17.93
C ASP A 76 3.08 -0.77 -18.46
N PHE A 77 2.46 0.02 -17.57
CA PHE A 77 1.64 1.17 -17.95
C PHE A 77 2.44 2.39 -18.40
N PHE A 78 3.72 2.48 -18.06
CA PHE A 78 4.58 3.60 -18.45
C PHE A 78 4.71 3.76 -19.95
N ALA A 79 4.75 2.67 -20.72
CA ALA A 79 4.74 2.73 -22.19
C ALA A 79 3.49 3.45 -22.73
N ARG A 80 2.34 3.23 -22.10
CA ARG A 80 1.09 3.94 -22.45
C ARG A 80 1.16 5.41 -22.07
N CYS A 81 1.65 5.74 -20.87
CA CYS A 81 1.86 7.12 -20.45
C CYS A 81 2.77 7.87 -21.43
N ARG A 82 3.90 7.25 -21.80
CA ARG A 82 4.84 7.82 -22.78
C ARG A 82 4.19 8.18 -24.11
N LYS A 83 3.26 7.35 -24.58
CA LYS A 83 2.55 7.55 -25.85
C LYS A 83 1.49 8.63 -25.75
N SER A 84 0.76 8.74 -24.65
CA SER A 84 -0.51 9.45 -24.58
C SER A 84 -0.51 10.66 -23.66
N CYS A 85 0.40 10.75 -22.69
CA CYS A 85 0.54 11.94 -21.84
C CYS A 85 1.25 13.08 -22.58
N ARG A 86 0.92 14.30 -22.20
CA ARG A 86 1.63 15.51 -22.69
C ARG A 86 3.00 15.62 -22.01
N PRO A 87 4.03 16.16 -22.69
CA PRO A 87 5.26 16.57 -22.01
C PRO A 87 4.95 17.47 -20.82
N GLY A 88 5.64 17.28 -19.71
CA GLY A 88 5.40 18.01 -18.46
C GLY A 88 4.36 17.37 -17.53
N THR A 89 3.57 16.38 -17.98
CA THR A 89 2.69 15.62 -17.08
C THR A 89 3.51 14.93 -15.99
N VAL A 90 3.01 14.99 -14.76
CA VAL A 90 3.54 14.21 -13.63
C VAL A 90 2.71 12.95 -13.45
N ILE A 91 3.40 11.86 -13.19
CA ILE A 91 2.80 10.56 -12.91
C ILE A 91 3.19 10.17 -11.50
N THR A 92 2.25 9.62 -10.75
CA THR A 92 2.50 9.00 -9.44
C THR A 92 1.71 7.70 -9.31
N ASP A 93 1.97 6.94 -8.27
CA ASP A 93 1.30 5.66 -8.03
C ASP A 93 0.85 5.52 -6.58
N ILE A 94 0.29 4.35 -6.25
CA ILE A 94 -0.07 3.95 -4.89
C ILE A 94 0.50 2.57 -4.52
N GLY A 95 1.45 2.07 -5.30
CA GLY A 95 1.98 0.72 -5.15
C GLY A 95 2.67 0.48 -3.81
N SER A 96 2.58 -0.75 -3.32
CA SER A 96 3.16 -1.15 -2.02
C SER A 96 4.67 -1.41 -2.07
N VAL A 97 5.29 -1.40 -3.26
CA VAL A 97 6.73 -1.59 -3.49
C VAL A 97 7.20 -0.47 -4.41
N LYS A 98 8.41 0.06 -4.20
CA LYS A 98 8.90 1.22 -4.95
C LYS A 98 10.08 0.90 -5.87
N GLY A 99 11.01 0.02 -5.49
CA GLY A 99 12.23 -0.22 -6.26
C GLY A 99 11.92 -0.57 -7.73
N VAL A 100 11.17 -1.63 -7.95
CA VAL A 100 10.83 -2.10 -9.32
C VAL A 100 10.03 -1.07 -10.13
N ILE A 101 9.20 -0.26 -9.47
CA ILE A 101 8.40 0.77 -10.15
C ILE A 101 9.29 1.95 -10.57
N MET A 102 10.18 2.41 -9.67
CA MET A 102 11.12 3.50 -9.95
C MET A 102 12.09 3.13 -11.06
N ASP A 103 12.62 1.90 -11.06
CA ASP A 103 13.50 1.40 -12.11
C ASP A 103 12.80 1.34 -13.48
N ALA A 104 11.56 0.85 -13.52
CA ALA A 104 10.75 0.82 -14.72
C ALA A 104 10.46 2.25 -15.23
N ALA A 105 10.09 3.17 -14.33
CA ALA A 105 9.84 4.56 -14.70
C ALA A 105 11.10 5.25 -15.25
N ALA A 106 12.25 5.06 -14.61
CA ALA A 106 13.52 5.63 -15.07
C ALA A 106 13.89 5.14 -16.49
N LYS A 107 13.63 3.86 -16.78
CA LYS A 107 13.86 3.26 -18.09
C LYS A 107 12.87 3.72 -19.13
N ASP A 108 11.57 3.57 -18.85
CA ASP A 108 10.53 3.65 -19.88
C ASP A 108 10.08 5.09 -20.15
N LEU A 109 10.26 6.00 -19.18
CA LEU A 109 9.95 7.41 -19.34
C LEU A 109 11.15 8.27 -19.74
N ALA A 110 12.34 7.72 -19.87
CA ALA A 110 13.55 8.45 -20.25
C ALA A 110 13.36 9.24 -21.56
N GLY A 111 13.69 10.54 -21.54
CA GLY A 111 13.59 11.42 -22.70
C GLY A 111 12.16 11.75 -23.18
N SER A 112 11.12 11.37 -22.43
CA SER A 112 9.71 11.66 -22.79
C SER A 112 9.22 13.05 -22.35
N GLY A 113 9.95 13.72 -21.45
CA GLY A 113 9.49 14.94 -20.77
C GLY A 113 8.44 14.68 -19.68
N LEU A 114 8.13 13.41 -19.37
CA LEU A 114 7.28 13.02 -18.26
C LEU A 114 8.11 12.83 -16.99
N ARG A 115 7.50 13.04 -15.84
CA ARG A 115 8.13 12.87 -14.53
C ARG A 115 7.33 11.86 -13.70
N PHE A 116 8.01 10.93 -13.07
CA PHE A 116 7.38 9.95 -12.20
C PHE A 116 7.87 10.11 -10.76
N VAL A 117 6.98 10.42 -9.85
CA VAL A 117 7.24 10.53 -8.40
C VAL A 117 6.55 9.36 -7.73
N GLY A 118 7.31 8.45 -7.13
CA GLY A 118 6.76 7.28 -6.47
C GLY A 118 5.98 7.66 -5.21
N SER A 119 4.82 7.03 -4.99
CA SER A 119 4.06 7.24 -3.76
C SER A 119 3.51 5.93 -3.21
N HIS A 120 3.37 5.87 -1.89
CA HIS A 120 2.73 4.76 -1.20
C HIS A 120 1.91 5.27 -0.02
N PRO A 121 0.61 5.51 -0.18
CA PRO A 121 -0.30 5.77 0.93
C PRO A 121 -0.40 4.53 1.83
N MET A 122 -0.07 4.66 3.12
CA MET A 122 -0.24 3.59 4.11
C MET A 122 -1.69 3.54 4.58
N ALA A 123 -2.59 3.35 3.61
CA ALA A 123 -4.04 3.32 3.79
C ALA A 123 -4.61 2.08 3.09
N GLY A 124 -5.66 1.52 3.65
CA GLY A 124 -6.33 0.34 3.10
C GLY A 124 -7.10 -0.43 4.15
N THR A 125 -7.90 -1.37 3.69
CA THR A 125 -8.62 -2.34 4.52
C THR A 125 -8.50 -3.71 3.87
N GLU A 126 -8.99 -4.75 4.54
CA GLU A 126 -9.10 -6.11 3.99
C GLU A 126 -10.13 -6.21 2.85
N LYS A 127 -10.98 -5.17 2.68
CA LYS A 127 -11.98 -5.12 1.61
C LYS A 127 -11.37 -4.70 0.28
N SER A 128 -11.98 -5.09 -0.80
CA SER A 128 -11.60 -4.73 -2.16
C SER A 128 -12.82 -4.26 -2.96
N GLY A 129 -12.58 -3.66 -4.13
CA GLY A 129 -13.64 -3.20 -5.02
C GLY A 129 -14.07 -1.74 -4.79
N LEU A 130 -14.68 -1.17 -5.81
CA LEU A 130 -15.13 0.23 -5.81
C LEU A 130 -16.32 0.44 -4.86
N GLU A 131 -17.13 -0.57 -4.67
CA GLU A 131 -18.30 -0.58 -3.79
C GLU A 131 -17.96 -0.36 -2.31
N ASN A 132 -16.71 -0.60 -1.93
CA ASN A 132 -16.19 -0.39 -0.58
C ASN A 132 -15.42 0.94 -0.44
N ALA A 133 -15.37 1.78 -1.48
CA ALA A 133 -14.67 3.05 -1.44
C ALA A 133 -15.37 4.09 -0.55
N PHE A 134 -14.58 4.89 0.17
CA PHE A 134 -15.10 5.97 1.03
C PHE A 134 -14.11 7.13 1.12
N ALA A 135 -14.63 8.34 1.29
CA ALA A 135 -13.88 9.59 1.16
C ALA A 135 -12.78 9.79 2.24
N THR A 136 -12.95 9.20 3.41
CA THR A 136 -12.06 9.42 4.58
C THR A 136 -10.95 8.38 4.71
N LEU A 137 -10.76 7.51 3.71
CA LEU A 137 -9.75 6.45 3.76
C LEU A 137 -8.32 6.96 4.01
N TYR A 138 -8.03 8.14 3.48
CA TYR A 138 -6.68 8.75 3.54
C TYR A 138 -6.49 9.72 4.71
N ASP A 139 -7.55 10.05 5.44
CA ASP A 139 -7.51 11.07 6.50
C ASP A 139 -6.52 10.69 7.61
N ASN A 140 -5.50 11.53 7.81
CA ASN A 140 -4.43 11.36 8.78
C ASN A 140 -3.58 10.10 8.62
N ALA A 141 -3.71 9.35 7.51
CA ALA A 141 -2.85 8.22 7.23
C ALA A 141 -1.42 8.68 6.93
N ASP A 142 -0.44 7.84 7.26
CA ASP A 142 0.94 8.06 6.84
C ASP A 142 1.06 7.73 5.33
N GLY A 143 1.99 8.38 4.65
CA GLY A 143 2.32 8.09 3.26
C GLY A 143 3.80 8.30 2.98
N PHE A 144 4.35 7.52 2.07
CA PHE A 144 5.72 7.67 1.61
C PHE A 144 5.76 8.25 0.22
N LEU A 145 6.76 9.10 -0.04
CA LEU A 145 7.05 9.66 -1.34
C LEU A 145 8.50 9.37 -1.68
N VAL A 146 8.72 8.79 -2.86
CA VAL A 146 10.05 8.54 -3.41
C VAL A 146 10.31 9.57 -4.51
N PRO A 147 11.21 10.54 -4.24
CA PRO A 147 11.48 11.63 -5.17
C PRO A 147 12.07 11.15 -6.50
N CYS A 148 11.74 11.85 -7.58
CA CYS A 148 12.34 11.60 -8.90
C CYS A 148 13.57 12.47 -9.17
N GLY A 149 13.88 13.41 -8.28
CA GLY A 149 14.98 14.36 -8.43
C GLY A 149 14.62 15.67 -9.14
N ASP A 150 13.37 15.83 -9.58
CA ASP A 150 12.80 17.10 -10.04
C ASP A 150 12.02 17.73 -8.90
N ALA A 151 12.60 18.74 -8.26
CA ALA A 151 12.03 19.36 -7.06
C ALA A 151 10.62 19.92 -7.27
N GLU A 152 10.32 20.45 -8.46
CA GLU A 152 8.99 20.98 -8.77
C GLU A 152 7.94 19.88 -8.82
N ALA A 153 8.26 18.73 -9.42
CA ALA A 153 7.38 17.57 -9.48
C ALA A 153 7.22 16.92 -8.09
N ASP A 154 8.32 16.74 -7.36
CA ASP A 154 8.33 16.16 -6.03
C ASP A 154 7.47 16.95 -5.05
N ASP A 155 7.64 18.30 -5.04
CA ASP A 155 6.87 19.22 -4.19
C ASP A 155 5.38 19.24 -4.58
N ALA A 156 5.07 19.18 -5.87
CA ALA A 156 3.70 19.18 -6.36
C ALA A 156 2.95 17.92 -5.96
N VAL A 157 3.58 16.73 -6.06
CA VAL A 157 2.98 15.46 -5.63
C VAL A 157 2.86 15.39 -4.11
N GLU A 158 3.86 15.89 -3.37
CA GLU A 158 3.76 15.97 -1.91
C GLU A 158 2.59 16.88 -1.48
N ALA A 159 2.47 18.07 -2.07
CA ALA A 159 1.38 18.99 -1.78
C ALA A 159 0.01 18.39 -2.12
N PHE A 160 -0.08 17.64 -3.24
CA PHE A 160 -1.26 16.89 -3.61
C PHE A 160 -1.67 15.89 -2.52
N TRP A 161 -0.76 15.00 -2.10
CA TRP A 161 -1.08 13.99 -1.10
C TRP A 161 -1.39 14.58 0.28
N ARG A 162 -0.70 15.67 0.67
CA ARG A 162 -1.06 16.41 1.90
C ARG A 162 -2.47 17.00 1.83
N ARG A 163 -2.88 17.50 0.67
CA ARG A 163 -4.24 18.01 0.44
C ARG A 163 -5.28 16.87 0.46
N VAL A 164 -4.93 15.67 0.02
CA VAL A 164 -5.77 14.47 0.18
C VAL A 164 -6.00 14.15 1.66
N GLY A 165 -5.01 14.35 2.52
CA GLY A 165 -5.09 14.10 3.96
C GLY A 165 -3.93 13.30 4.52
N LEU A 166 -2.91 12.95 3.71
CA LEU A 166 -1.78 12.14 4.15
C LEU A 166 -0.72 12.96 4.89
N LYS A 167 -0.04 12.30 5.82
CA LYS A 167 1.20 12.75 6.46
C LYS A 167 2.38 12.18 5.68
N ILE A 168 2.98 12.97 4.78
CA ILE A 168 4.00 12.50 3.85
C ILE A 168 5.40 12.54 4.48
N THR A 169 6.13 11.44 4.27
CA THR A 169 7.57 11.30 4.54
C THR A 169 8.28 10.98 3.24
N ARG A 170 9.31 11.77 2.87
CA ARG A 170 10.19 11.46 1.73
C ARG A 170 11.20 10.41 2.13
N ILE A 171 11.42 9.43 1.26
CA ILE A 171 12.33 8.31 1.46
C ILE A 171 12.85 7.83 0.10
N ASP A 172 14.03 7.24 0.02
CA ASP A 172 14.47 6.57 -1.20
C ASP A 172 13.80 5.20 -1.37
N ALA A 173 13.83 4.67 -2.59
CA ALA A 173 13.12 3.43 -2.93
C ALA A 173 13.63 2.20 -2.16
N ALA A 174 14.94 2.09 -1.96
CA ALA A 174 15.52 0.94 -1.25
C ALA A 174 15.16 0.97 0.24
N SER A 175 15.30 2.13 0.87
CA SER A 175 14.89 2.35 2.27
C SER A 175 13.38 2.16 2.46
N HIS A 176 12.55 2.58 1.48
CA HIS A 176 11.12 2.32 1.50
C HIS A 176 10.83 0.81 1.50
N ASP A 177 11.41 0.07 0.58
CA ASP A 177 11.13 -1.35 0.39
C ASP A 177 11.63 -2.19 1.59
N ASP A 178 12.76 -1.83 2.19
CA ASP A 178 13.23 -2.42 3.45
C ASP A 178 12.28 -2.09 4.61
N LEU A 179 11.87 -0.82 4.75
CA LEU A 179 10.92 -0.40 5.79
C LEU A 179 9.61 -1.18 5.73
N VAL A 180 8.98 -1.24 4.55
CA VAL A 180 7.68 -1.92 4.41
C VAL A 180 7.81 -3.44 4.51
N ALA A 181 8.96 -4.02 4.19
CA ALA A 181 9.23 -5.42 4.43
C ALA A 181 9.14 -5.76 5.93
N HIS A 182 9.70 -4.92 6.81
CA HIS A 182 9.67 -5.09 8.25
C HIS A 182 8.34 -4.69 8.89
N THR A 183 7.69 -3.62 8.40
CA THR A 183 6.51 -3.03 9.06
C THR A 183 5.17 -3.52 8.50
N SER A 184 5.19 -4.23 7.38
CA SER A 184 3.99 -4.72 6.69
C SER A 184 4.16 -6.15 6.14
N HIS A 185 5.13 -6.39 5.26
CA HIS A 185 5.15 -7.61 4.47
C HIS A 185 5.39 -8.85 5.33
N VAL A 186 6.39 -8.84 6.21
CA VAL A 186 6.65 -9.95 7.13
C VAL A 186 5.47 -10.21 8.07
N LEU A 187 4.76 -9.15 8.49
CA LEU A 187 3.60 -9.31 9.36
C LEU A 187 2.48 -10.13 8.71
N HIS A 188 2.23 -9.94 7.42
CA HIS A 188 1.22 -10.70 6.68
C HIS A 188 1.64 -12.16 6.48
N VAL A 189 2.93 -12.42 6.22
CA VAL A 189 3.46 -13.79 6.14
C VAL A 189 3.32 -14.50 7.49
N VAL A 190 3.71 -13.84 8.58
CA VAL A 190 3.60 -14.38 9.95
C VAL A 190 2.14 -14.61 10.34
N ALA A 191 1.24 -13.66 10.05
CA ALA A 191 -0.19 -13.82 10.34
C ALA A 191 -0.81 -15.00 9.56
N SER A 192 -0.40 -15.19 8.31
CA SER A 192 -0.82 -16.35 7.50
C SER A 192 -0.30 -17.66 8.09
N ALA A 193 0.98 -17.71 8.48
CA ALA A 193 1.57 -18.88 9.13
C ALA A 193 0.88 -19.20 10.46
N LEU A 194 0.56 -18.19 11.28
CA LEU A 194 -0.20 -18.36 12.52
C LEU A 194 -1.58 -18.96 12.26
N ALA A 195 -2.29 -18.47 11.24
CA ALA A 195 -3.60 -19.01 10.88
C ALA A 195 -3.51 -20.48 10.47
N LEU A 196 -2.51 -20.88 9.69
CA LEU A 196 -2.27 -22.28 9.30
C LEU A 196 -1.98 -23.15 10.55
N VAL A 197 -1.03 -22.75 11.39
CA VAL A 197 -0.63 -23.55 12.58
C VAL A 197 -1.77 -23.68 13.58
N ILE A 198 -2.54 -22.63 13.80
CA ILE A 198 -3.57 -22.61 14.84
C ILE A 198 -4.86 -23.28 14.36
N LEU A 199 -5.28 -23.04 13.12
CA LEU A 199 -6.59 -23.47 12.64
C LEU A 199 -6.58 -24.83 11.95
N GLU A 200 -5.44 -25.31 11.45
CA GLU A 200 -5.34 -26.62 10.79
C GLU A 200 -5.37 -27.77 11.82
N GLY A 201 -6.54 -28.34 12.04
CA GLY A 201 -6.71 -29.56 12.84
C GLY A 201 -6.54 -30.81 11.96
N ARG A 202 -6.06 -31.91 12.57
CA ARG A 202 -5.88 -33.22 11.89
C ARG A 202 -7.21 -33.92 11.63
N THR A 203 -8.25 -33.59 12.37
CA THR A 203 -9.62 -34.10 12.22
C THR A 203 -10.62 -32.93 12.26
N PRO A 204 -11.87 -33.14 11.78
CA PRO A 204 -12.92 -32.12 11.89
C PRO A 204 -13.20 -31.71 13.34
N ASP A 205 -13.20 -32.68 14.28
CA ASP A 205 -13.43 -32.39 15.70
C ASP A 205 -12.29 -31.58 16.31
N GLU A 206 -11.04 -31.90 15.99
CA GLU A 206 -9.88 -31.11 16.42
C GLU A 206 -9.95 -29.69 15.85
N THR A 207 -10.32 -29.52 14.58
CA THR A 207 -10.53 -28.22 13.96
C THR A 207 -11.61 -27.42 14.67
N ALA A 208 -12.73 -28.02 14.99
CA ALA A 208 -13.83 -27.38 15.73
C ALA A 208 -13.40 -26.93 17.14
N LEU A 209 -12.61 -27.74 17.84
CA LEU A 209 -12.04 -27.38 19.15
C LEU A 209 -11.06 -26.22 19.06
N ARG A 210 -10.18 -26.19 18.03
CA ARG A 210 -9.26 -25.09 17.80
C ARG A 210 -10.01 -23.80 17.49
N PHE A 211 -11.06 -23.84 16.68
CA PHE A 211 -11.92 -22.67 16.39
C PHE A 211 -12.59 -22.16 17.67
N ALA A 212 -13.12 -23.05 18.50
CA ALA A 212 -13.74 -22.66 19.76
C ALA A 212 -12.72 -22.06 20.76
N GLY A 213 -11.48 -22.53 20.73
CA GLY A 213 -10.39 -22.00 21.58
C GLY A 213 -9.82 -20.65 21.12
N CYS A 214 -10.09 -20.22 19.88
CA CYS A 214 -9.63 -18.94 19.37
C CYS A 214 -10.45 -17.78 19.92
N ALA A 215 -9.78 -16.82 20.57
CA ALA A 215 -10.39 -15.63 21.16
C ALA A 215 -9.84 -14.34 20.55
N THR A 216 -9.91 -13.23 21.28
CA THR A 216 -9.47 -11.89 20.83
C THR A 216 -7.99 -11.85 20.41
N GLY A 217 -7.12 -12.60 21.13
CA GLY A 217 -5.70 -12.68 20.78
C GLY A 217 -5.49 -13.18 19.35
N PHE A 218 -6.13 -14.30 18.97
CA PHE A 218 -6.06 -14.80 17.61
C PHE A 218 -6.64 -13.81 16.59
N ARG A 219 -7.83 -13.27 16.89
CA ARG A 219 -8.47 -12.28 16.01
C ARG A 219 -7.55 -11.08 15.70
N ASP A 220 -6.90 -10.54 16.74
CA ASP A 220 -6.11 -9.31 16.62
C ASP A 220 -4.76 -9.56 15.94
N THR A 221 -4.17 -10.75 16.11
CA THR A 221 -2.89 -11.12 15.47
C THR A 221 -3.04 -11.67 14.06
N SER A 222 -4.18 -12.28 13.72
CA SER A 222 -4.36 -12.99 12.44
C SER A 222 -5.27 -12.25 11.44
N ARG A 223 -5.93 -11.14 11.80
CA ARG A 223 -6.90 -10.43 10.95
C ARG A 223 -6.38 -10.17 9.53
N ILE A 224 -5.12 -9.77 9.41
CA ILE A 224 -4.49 -9.44 8.13
C ILE A 224 -4.21 -10.65 7.24
N SER A 225 -4.28 -11.89 7.75
CA SER A 225 -4.17 -13.11 6.94
C SER A 225 -5.35 -13.30 5.98
N SER A 226 -6.47 -12.60 6.20
CA SER A 226 -7.64 -12.61 5.29
C SER A 226 -7.46 -11.70 4.06
N SER A 227 -6.29 -11.14 3.84
CA SER A 227 -5.97 -10.32 2.68
C SER A 227 -5.93 -11.14 1.38
N ASN A 228 -6.06 -10.46 0.23
CA ASN A 228 -6.09 -11.12 -1.09
C ASN A 228 -4.76 -11.83 -1.39
N PRO A 229 -4.75 -13.17 -1.60
CA PRO A 229 -3.51 -13.92 -1.82
C PRO A 229 -2.76 -13.54 -3.11
N ALA A 230 -3.48 -13.19 -4.19
CA ALA A 230 -2.85 -12.79 -5.45
C ALA A 230 -2.09 -11.45 -5.28
N MET A 231 -2.67 -10.49 -4.57
CA MET A 231 -2.00 -9.22 -4.26
C MET A 231 -0.74 -9.46 -3.41
N TRP A 232 -0.80 -10.32 -2.39
CA TRP A 232 0.35 -10.62 -1.53
C TRP A 232 1.45 -11.37 -2.25
N ARG A 233 1.09 -12.26 -3.19
CA ARG A 233 2.08 -12.88 -4.10
C ARG A 233 2.85 -11.80 -4.85
N GLU A 234 2.16 -10.86 -5.48
CA GLU A 234 2.80 -9.77 -6.26
C GLU A 234 3.71 -8.91 -5.37
N ILE A 235 3.27 -8.54 -4.17
CA ILE A 235 4.06 -7.74 -3.23
C ILE A 235 5.34 -8.47 -2.83
N VAL A 236 5.23 -9.72 -2.41
CA VAL A 236 6.39 -10.51 -1.95
C VAL A 236 7.35 -10.80 -3.10
N GLU A 237 6.85 -11.10 -4.29
CA GLU A 237 7.65 -11.34 -5.49
C GLU A 237 8.49 -10.11 -5.85
N ASN A 238 7.88 -8.92 -5.81
CA ASN A 238 8.54 -7.66 -6.19
C ASN A 238 9.39 -7.03 -5.07
N ASN A 239 9.30 -7.52 -3.83
CA ASN A 239 10.15 -7.10 -2.70
C ASN A 239 10.88 -8.28 -2.03
N ARG A 240 11.14 -9.33 -2.77
CA ARG A 240 11.64 -10.60 -2.25
C ARG A 240 12.92 -10.48 -1.40
N PRO A 241 13.97 -9.75 -1.79
CA PRO A 241 15.18 -9.66 -0.98
C PRO A 241 14.94 -9.04 0.40
N ALA A 242 14.21 -7.95 0.48
CA ALA A 242 13.92 -7.26 1.73
C ALA A 242 12.96 -8.10 2.62
N VAL A 243 11.96 -8.77 2.04
CA VAL A 243 11.08 -9.67 2.78
C VAL A 243 11.86 -10.83 3.39
N LEU A 244 12.77 -11.46 2.65
CA LEU A 244 13.63 -12.51 3.19
C LEU A 244 14.52 -12.00 4.32
N ASN A 245 15.04 -10.77 4.21
CA ASN A 245 15.81 -10.16 5.29
C ASN A 245 14.97 -9.94 6.56
N ALA A 246 13.77 -9.41 6.41
CA ALA A 246 12.84 -9.21 7.52
C ALA A 246 12.43 -10.54 8.19
N MET A 247 12.23 -11.59 7.38
CA MET A 247 11.95 -12.94 7.90
C MET A 247 13.11 -13.49 8.74
N ARG A 248 14.36 -13.31 8.33
CA ARG A 248 15.52 -13.73 9.16
C ARG A 248 15.56 -13.02 10.51
N GLY A 249 15.13 -11.74 10.56
CA GLY A 249 14.98 -11.02 11.80
C GLY A 249 13.92 -11.62 12.73
N PHE A 250 12.79 -12.07 12.15
CA PHE A 250 11.75 -12.77 12.88
C PHE A 250 12.23 -14.16 13.35
N ASP A 251 12.85 -14.95 12.47
CA ASP A 251 13.35 -16.29 12.77
C ASP A 251 14.32 -16.26 13.96
N ARG A 252 15.21 -15.27 14.03
CA ARG A 252 16.17 -15.13 15.13
C ARG A 252 15.45 -15.04 16.50
N PHE A 253 14.43 -14.20 16.62
CA PHE A 253 13.70 -14.07 17.89
C PHE A 253 12.80 -15.26 18.18
N TYR A 254 12.25 -15.91 17.13
CA TYR A 254 11.47 -17.12 17.29
C TYR A 254 12.35 -18.28 17.82
N GLU A 255 13.56 -18.46 17.26
CA GLU A 255 14.54 -19.43 17.73
C GLU A 255 14.99 -19.13 19.17
N GLU A 256 15.25 -17.86 19.50
CA GLU A 256 15.62 -17.45 20.85
C GLU A 256 14.53 -17.80 21.88
N TYR A 257 13.27 -17.55 21.58
CA TYR A 257 12.16 -17.97 22.44
C TYR A 257 12.10 -19.49 22.59
N ARG A 258 12.32 -20.24 21.52
CA ARG A 258 12.34 -21.70 21.55
C ARG A 258 13.45 -22.22 22.48
N GLU A 259 14.67 -21.73 22.33
CA GLU A 259 15.83 -22.10 23.17
C GLU A 259 15.56 -21.80 24.65
N ILE A 260 15.01 -20.63 24.96
CA ILE A 260 14.66 -20.24 26.31
C ILE A 260 13.64 -21.19 26.94
N ILE A 261 12.61 -21.57 26.18
CA ILE A 261 11.57 -22.48 26.65
C ILE A 261 12.15 -23.90 26.84
N GLU A 262 12.97 -24.38 25.91
CA GLU A 262 13.62 -25.69 25.99
C GLU A 262 14.59 -25.80 27.17
N SER A 263 15.32 -24.72 27.48
CA SER A 263 16.24 -24.68 28.64
C SER A 263 15.55 -24.47 29.99
N GLY A 264 14.29 -24.00 30.01
CA GLY A 264 13.57 -23.62 31.21
C GLY A 264 14.06 -22.33 31.86
N ASP A 265 14.75 -21.45 31.13
CA ASP A 265 15.23 -20.15 31.60
C ASP A 265 14.09 -19.11 31.57
N PHE A 266 13.17 -19.23 32.50
CA PHE A 266 11.98 -18.37 32.53
C PHE A 266 12.28 -16.91 32.97
N ASP A 267 13.39 -16.65 33.63
CA ASP A 267 13.85 -15.28 33.93
C ASP A 267 14.25 -14.55 32.63
N ARG A 268 14.97 -15.24 31.74
CA ARG A 268 15.28 -14.73 30.40
C ARG A 268 14.03 -14.58 29.54
N PHE A 269 13.06 -15.50 29.65
CA PHE A 269 11.77 -15.37 28.98
C PHE A 269 11.06 -14.08 29.38
N GLU A 270 10.95 -13.81 30.68
CA GLU A 270 10.30 -12.60 31.21
C GLU A 270 11.00 -11.34 30.71
N ALA A 271 12.33 -11.32 30.74
CA ALA A 271 13.13 -10.17 30.27
C ALA A 271 12.91 -9.89 28.78
N LEU A 272 12.93 -10.91 27.91
CA LEU A 272 12.73 -10.74 26.48
C LEU A 272 11.29 -10.30 26.17
N PHE A 273 10.30 -10.87 26.87
CA PHE A 273 8.90 -10.50 26.73
C PHE A 273 8.65 -9.04 27.18
N ALA A 274 9.31 -8.61 28.26
CA ALA A 274 9.25 -7.22 28.76
C ALA A 274 9.84 -6.24 27.74
N GLU A 275 10.91 -6.59 27.05
CA GLU A 275 11.48 -5.75 25.97
C GLU A 275 10.49 -5.60 24.81
N GLY A 276 9.85 -6.69 24.38
CA GLY A 276 8.80 -6.63 23.34
C GLY A 276 7.65 -5.70 23.77
N LYS A 277 7.20 -5.82 25.02
CA LYS A 277 6.19 -4.93 25.61
C LYS A 277 6.64 -3.46 25.58
N ARG A 278 7.85 -3.16 26.01
CA ARG A 278 8.41 -1.80 26.03
C ARG A 278 8.39 -1.17 24.64
N LEU A 279 8.82 -1.90 23.63
CA LEU A 279 8.82 -1.44 22.24
C LEU A 279 7.39 -1.18 21.74
N ARG A 280 6.46 -2.08 22.04
CA ARG A 280 5.04 -1.93 21.67
C ARG A 280 4.39 -0.72 22.32
N ASP A 281 4.66 -0.48 23.60
CA ASP A 281 4.15 0.67 24.34
C ASP A 281 4.73 2.00 23.79
N SER A 282 6.02 2.01 23.44
CA SER A 282 6.69 3.14 22.79
C SER A 282 6.04 3.50 21.46
N TRP A 283 5.70 2.51 20.64
CA TRP A 283 4.98 2.74 19.38
C TRP A 283 3.59 3.31 19.63
N THR A 284 2.87 2.84 20.64
CA THR A 284 1.54 3.36 20.99
C THR A 284 1.61 4.84 21.39
N ALA A 285 2.60 5.20 22.22
CA ALA A 285 2.83 6.58 22.63
C ALA A 285 3.20 7.49 21.43
N TYR A 286 4.03 6.99 20.52
CA TYR A 286 4.38 7.70 19.28
C TYR A 286 3.16 7.98 18.41
N LYS A 287 2.30 6.97 18.16
CA LYS A 287 1.07 7.14 17.37
C LYS A 287 0.06 8.07 18.06
N GLY A 288 -0.03 8.03 19.40
CA GLY A 288 -0.90 8.91 20.18
C GLY A 288 -0.55 10.40 20.05
N LYS A 289 0.72 10.72 19.89
CA LYS A 289 1.20 12.12 19.69
C LYS A 289 0.97 12.64 18.26
N ARG A 290 0.68 11.77 17.31
CA ARG A 290 0.48 12.12 15.89
C ARG A 290 -1.00 12.23 15.48
N LYS A 291 -1.92 11.97 16.42
CA LYS A 291 -3.35 12.26 16.24
C LYS A 291 -3.60 13.72 16.43
#